data_94bdb1171c6db3f79f5549f173f0c863
#
_entry.id   94bdb1171c6db3f79f5549f173f0c863
#
_cell.length_a   1.000
_cell.length_b   1.000
_cell.length_c   1.000
_cell.angle_alpha   90.00
_cell.angle_beta   90.00
_cell.angle_gamma   90.00
#
_symmetry.space_group_name_H-M   'P 1'
#
loop_
_entity.id
_entity.type
_entity.pdbx_description
1 polymer ?
#
loop_
_entity_poly.entity_id
_entity_poly.type
_entity_poly.pdbx_seq_one_letter_code
_entity_poly.pdbx_strand_id
1 'polypeptide(L)'
;MTGRLPDVGKLMRHFLIITNTYKDENGRLTGELAAYIRKKGGECDCFYSDGESKSEAAPALDKMDPATDCVMVLGGDGTLIRAASRLVDSRIPLIGVNLGTVGYLCELEESNVFDAVDRLMADDCMVEERMMLTGAGMCFCYASNRFNLAGEGAFM
;
A
#
# COMPACT_ATOMS: atom_id res chain seq x y z
N MET A 1 5.53 9.09 -23.24
CA MET A 1 6.38 8.58 -22.16
C MET A 1 5.95 7.16 -21.85
N THR A 2 6.68 6.20 -22.32
CA THR A 2 6.45 4.77 -22.03
C THR A 2 7.06 4.47 -20.67
N GLY A 3 6.28 4.66 -19.60
CA GLY A 3 6.69 4.19 -18.29
C GLY A 3 6.63 2.67 -18.27
N ARG A 4 7.71 2.09 -17.87
CA ARG A 4 7.87 0.65 -17.71
C ARG A 4 6.84 0.19 -16.66
N LEU A 5 5.95 -0.71 -17.04
CA LEU A 5 5.15 -1.49 -16.10
C LEU A 5 6.09 -2.17 -15.12
N PRO A 6 5.74 -2.33 -13.83
CA PRO A 6 6.53 -3.17 -12.94
C PRO A 6 6.74 -4.50 -13.63
N ASP A 7 7.98 -4.98 -13.62
CA ASP A 7 8.37 -6.23 -14.28
C ASP A 7 7.49 -7.34 -13.71
N VAL A 8 6.60 -7.86 -14.53
CA VAL A 8 5.81 -9.05 -14.20
C VAL A 8 6.81 -10.19 -14.00
N GLY A 9 6.90 -10.71 -12.76
CA GLY A 9 7.87 -11.74 -12.39
C GLY A 9 9.01 -11.27 -11.47
N LYS A 10 8.99 -10.00 -11.01
CA LYS A 10 9.92 -9.54 -9.97
C LYS A 10 9.35 -9.86 -8.59
N LEU A 11 10.00 -10.76 -7.86
CA LEU A 11 9.66 -11.06 -6.47
C LEU A 11 9.70 -9.78 -5.62
N MET A 12 8.61 -9.47 -4.93
CA MET A 12 8.56 -8.35 -4.01
C MET A 12 9.33 -8.70 -2.75
N ARG A 13 10.34 -7.90 -2.41
CA ARG A 13 11.22 -8.12 -1.25
C ARG A 13 11.36 -6.90 -0.38
N HIS A 14 11.20 -5.71 -0.94
CA HIS A 14 11.32 -4.43 -0.23
C HIS A 14 9.94 -3.81 -0.08
N PHE A 15 9.48 -3.71 1.16
CA PHE A 15 8.16 -3.19 1.50
C PHE A 15 8.28 -1.88 2.26
N LEU A 16 7.39 -0.94 1.97
CA LEU A 16 7.14 0.23 2.81
C LEU A 16 5.75 0.09 3.43
N ILE A 17 5.66 0.13 4.75
CA ILE A 17 4.38 0.18 5.46
C ILE A 17 4.09 1.62 5.86
N ILE A 18 2.96 2.15 5.40
CA ILE A 18 2.42 3.45 5.82
C ILE A 18 1.25 3.19 6.76
N THR A 19 1.34 3.63 8.00
CA THR A 19 0.35 3.32 9.03
C THR A 19 -0.33 4.58 9.56
N ASN A 20 -1.66 4.53 9.66
CA ASN A 20 -2.42 5.51 10.41
C ASN A 20 -2.35 5.18 11.91
N THR A 21 -1.66 6.03 12.67
CA THR A 21 -1.40 5.82 14.11
C THR A 21 -2.65 5.80 14.96
N TYR A 22 -3.73 6.45 14.54
CA TYR A 22 -5.02 6.40 15.24
C TYR A 22 -5.75 5.07 15.14
N LYS A 23 -5.40 4.26 14.13
CA LYS A 23 -6.05 2.98 13.86
C LYS A 23 -5.21 1.77 14.26
N ASP A 24 -3.89 1.88 14.23
CA ASP A 24 -2.96 0.85 14.72
C ASP A 24 -2.37 1.30 16.05
N GLU A 25 -3.06 1.00 17.12
CA GLU A 25 -2.65 1.39 18.49
C GLU A 25 -1.23 0.89 18.79
N ASN A 26 -0.37 1.83 19.14
CA ASN A 26 1.05 1.60 19.44
C ASN A 26 1.83 0.95 18.30
N GLY A 27 1.33 0.95 17.07
CA GLY A 27 1.99 0.31 15.92
C GLY A 27 2.10 -1.21 16.04
N ARG A 28 1.16 -1.86 16.72
CA ARG A 28 1.17 -3.30 16.98
C ARG A 28 1.23 -4.11 15.68
N LEU A 29 0.23 -3.92 14.83
CA LEU A 29 0.14 -4.67 13.57
C LEU A 29 1.30 -4.33 12.63
N THR A 30 1.68 -3.05 12.56
CA THR A 30 2.83 -2.59 11.81
C THR A 30 4.11 -3.30 12.23
N GLY A 31 4.36 -3.40 13.53
CA GLY A 31 5.53 -4.09 14.08
C GLY A 31 5.51 -5.60 13.77
N GLU A 32 4.36 -6.24 13.94
CA GLU A 32 4.18 -7.66 13.64
C GLU A 32 4.43 -7.96 12.15
N LEU A 33 3.87 -7.14 11.25
CA LEU A 33 4.06 -7.28 9.80
C LEU A 33 5.51 -7.05 9.39
N ALA A 34 6.15 -6.00 9.90
CA ALA A 34 7.55 -5.72 9.60
C ALA A 34 8.47 -6.86 10.05
N ALA A 35 8.23 -7.41 11.25
CA ALA A 35 8.96 -8.57 11.75
C ALA A 35 8.72 -9.81 10.89
N TYR A 36 7.47 -10.03 10.46
CA TYR A 36 7.10 -11.15 9.60
C TYR A 36 7.78 -11.08 8.24
N ILE A 37 7.74 -9.92 7.56
CA ILE A 37 8.40 -9.70 6.28
C ILE A 37 9.90 -9.98 6.39
N ARG A 38 10.56 -9.45 7.44
CA ARG A 38 12.00 -9.67 7.67
C ARG A 38 12.32 -11.14 7.95
N LYS A 39 11.46 -11.83 8.72
CA LYS A 39 11.61 -13.28 8.97
C LYS A 39 11.52 -14.11 7.69
N LYS A 40 10.74 -13.66 6.72
CA LYS A 40 10.61 -14.30 5.40
C LYS A 40 11.72 -13.90 4.42
N GLY A 41 12.70 -13.10 4.85
CA GLY A 41 13.84 -12.68 4.03
C GLY A 41 13.57 -11.45 3.17
N GLY A 42 12.54 -10.67 3.49
CA GLY A 42 12.28 -9.36 2.90
C GLY A 42 12.87 -8.22 3.74
N GLU A 43 12.83 -7.02 3.19
CA GLU A 43 13.15 -5.77 3.88
C GLU A 43 11.88 -4.95 4.07
N CYS A 44 11.80 -4.20 5.16
CA CYS A 44 10.61 -3.44 5.48
C CYS A 44 10.96 -2.16 6.21
N ASP A 45 10.54 -1.04 5.62
CA ASP A 45 10.51 0.28 6.24
C ASP A 45 9.10 0.61 6.73
N CYS A 46 9.02 1.37 7.82
CA CYS A 46 7.74 1.76 8.40
C CYS A 46 7.65 3.28 8.51
N PHE A 47 6.52 3.81 8.10
CA PHE A 47 6.17 5.21 8.25
C PHE A 47 4.84 5.35 8.98
N TYR A 48 4.83 6.21 10.00
CA TYR A 48 3.66 6.46 10.83
C TYR A 48 3.08 7.83 10.50
N SER A 49 1.79 7.87 10.16
CA SER A 49 1.04 9.08 9.82
C SER A 49 -0.06 9.32 10.85
N ASP A 50 -0.14 10.52 11.38
CA ASP A 50 -1.23 10.95 12.27
C ASP A 50 -2.56 11.23 11.54
N GLY A 51 -2.55 11.17 10.24
CA GLY A 51 -3.75 11.32 9.41
C GLY A 51 -4.21 12.77 9.21
N GLU A 52 -3.68 13.74 9.93
CA GLU A 52 -4.17 15.14 9.91
C GLU A 52 -3.24 16.08 9.15
N SER A 53 -1.95 15.84 9.16
CA SER A 53 -0.99 16.76 8.53
C SER A 53 -0.84 16.54 7.04
N LYS A 54 -1.11 17.57 6.25
CA LYS A 54 -0.81 17.59 4.80
C LYS A 54 0.68 17.59 4.50
N SER A 55 1.52 17.86 5.50
CA SER A 55 2.97 18.07 5.33
C SER A 55 3.84 16.91 5.82
N GLU A 56 3.38 16.10 6.76
CA GLU A 56 4.25 15.14 7.47
C GLU A 56 4.57 13.86 6.69
N ALA A 57 3.70 13.43 5.79
CA ALA A 57 4.02 12.27 4.96
C ALA A 57 4.95 12.60 3.76
N ALA A 58 5.15 13.87 3.42
CA ALA A 58 6.03 14.27 2.33
C ALA A 58 7.50 13.88 2.57
N PRO A 59 8.09 14.12 3.76
CA PRO A 59 9.50 13.80 3.98
C PRO A 59 9.84 12.31 3.97
N ALA A 60 8.88 11.46 4.27
CA ALA A 60 9.10 10.01 4.30
C ALA A 60 9.09 9.41 2.90
N LEU A 61 8.22 9.92 2.03
CA LEU A 61 8.16 9.48 0.63
C LEU A 61 9.35 9.99 -0.17
N ASP A 62 9.86 11.18 0.14
CA ASP A 62 11.09 11.72 -0.42
C ASP A 62 12.34 10.91 -0.01
N LYS A 63 12.24 10.15 1.09
CA LYS A 63 13.31 9.27 1.61
C LYS A 63 13.03 7.78 1.38
N MET A 64 11.99 7.48 0.63
CA MET A 64 11.67 6.09 0.30
C MET A 64 12.83 5.43 -0.43
N ASP A 65 13.17 4.21 -0.01
CA ASP A 65 14.21 3.43 -0.69
C ASP A 65 13.80 3.22 -2.17
N PRO A 66 14.66 3.59 -3.13
CA PRO A 66 14.40 3.33 -4.54
C PRO A 66 14.19 1.85 -4.87
N ALA A 67 14.62 0.94 -4.01
CA ALA A 67 14.40 -0.49 -4.14
C ALA A 67 13.01 -0.94 -3.67
N THR A 68 12.18 -0.06 -3.10
CA THR A 68 10.82 -0.41 -2.65
C THR A 68 10.00 -1.02 -3.78
N ASP A 69 9.54 -2.24 -3.56
CA ASP A 69 8.73 -2.99 -4.54
C ASP A 69 7.22 -2.82 -4.34
N CYS A 70 6.79 -2.60 -3.10
CA CYS A 70 5.38 -2.51 -2.73
C CYS A 70 5.18 -1.59 -1.53
N VAL A 71 4.09 -0.82 -1.54
CA VAL A 71 3.65 -0.01 -0.41
C VAL A 71 2.38 -0.60 0.18
N MET A 72 2.43 -0.99 1.47
CA MET A 72 1.27 -1.44 2.23
C MET A 72 0.74 -0.28 3.07
N VAL A 73 -0.53 0.02 2.94
CA VAL A 73 -1.17 1.15 3.66
C VAL A 73 -2.14 0.60 4.68
N LEU A 74 -1.80 0.75 5.97
CA LEU A 74 -2.61 0.32 7.09
C LEU A 74 -3.48 1.48 7.59
N GLY A 75 -4.79 1.36 7.42
CA GLY A 75 -5.71 2.44 7.81
C GLY A 75 -7.10 2.24 7.25
N GLY A 76 -7.52 3.11 6.39
CA GLY A 76 -8.79 3.08 5.67
C GLY A 76 -8.65 3.77 4.31
N ASP A 77 -9.76 3.93 3.61
CA ASP A 77 -9.79 4.50 2.26
C ASP A 77 -9.10 5.87 2.19
N GLY A 78 -9.34 6.74 3.17
CA GLY A 78 -8.71 8.06 3.21
C GLY A 78 -7.18 8.02 3.34
N THR A 79 -6.65 7.07 4.11
CA THR A 79 -5.19 6.87 4.24
C THR A 79 -4.61 6.36 2.93
N LEU A 80 -5.30 5.41 2.28
CA LEU A 80 -4.89 4.85 0.99
C LEU A 80 -4.88 5.92 -0.11
N ILE A 81 -5.94 6.73 -0.20
CA ILE A 81 -6.04 7.82 -1.18
C ILE A 81 -4.90 8.83 -0.99
N ARG A 82 -4.59 9.22 0.24
CA ARG A 82 -3.48 10.14 0.53
C ARG A 82 -2.13 9.56 0.13
N ALA A 83 -1.89 8.30 0.43
CA ALA A 83 -0.66 7.62 0.03
C ALA A 83 -0.54 7.55 -1.51
N ALA A 84 -1.60 7.14 -2.18
CA ALA A 84 -1.66 7.04 -3.63
C ALA A 84 -1.42 8.39 -4.32
N SER A 85 -2.02 9.47 -3.83
CA SER A 85 -1.84 10.82 -4.38
C SER A 85 -0.38 11.29 -4.35
N ARG A 86 0.38 10.84 -3.36
CA ARG A 86 1.79 11.20 -3.20
C ARG A 86 2.74 10.29 -3.97
N LEU A 87 2.30 9.08 -4.25
CA LEU A 87 3.07 8.05 -4.93
C LEU A 87 2.74 7.95 -6.43
N VAL A 88 1.90 8.83 -6.96
CA VAL A 88 1.40 8.75 -8.34
C VAL A 88 2.52 8.63 -9.38
N ASP A 89 3.62 9.34 -9.17
CA ASP A 89 4.75 9.34 -10.09
C ASP A 89 5.73 8.17 -9.89
N SER A 90 5.64 7.47 -8.74
CA SER A 90 6.56 6.39 -8.40
C SER A 90 6.28 5.09 -9.14
N ARG A 91 5.03 4.88 -9.56
CA ARG A 91 4.52 3.62 -10.15
C ARG A 91 4.73 2.38 -9.27
N ILE A 92 4.96 2.57 -7.99
CA ILE A 92 5.07 1.46 -7.04
C ILE A 92 3.66 0.99 -6.70
N PRO A 93 3.40 -0.34 -6.74
CA PRO A 93 2.11 -0.88 -6.36
C PRO A 93 1.75 -0.57 -4.91
N LEU A 94 0.47 -0.24 -4.68
CA LEU A 94 -0.07 -0.01 -3.34
C LEU A 94 -1.13 -1.07 -3.01
N ILE A 95 -1.14 -1.51 -1.76
CA ILE A 95 -2.19 -2.37 -1.22
C ILE A 95 -2.72 -1.79 0.08
N GLY A 96 -4.04 -1.70 0.21
CA GLY A 96 -4.70 -1.18 1.41
C GLY A 96 -5.11 -2.29 2.37
N VAL A 97 -4.79 -2.10 3.66
CA VAL A 97 -5.23 -2.95 4.76
C VAL A 97 -6.20 -2.15 5.62
N ASN A 98 -7.43 -2.59 5.70
CA ASN A 98 -8.46 -1.93 6.47
C ASN A 98 -8.30 -2.21 7.97
N LEU A 99 -8.14 -1.15 8.75
CA LEU A 99 -8.09 -1.20 10.22
C LEU A 99 -9.34 -0.52 10.80
N GLY A 100 -10.50 -1.12 10.65
CA GLY A 100 -11.73 -0.55 11.18
C GLY A 100 -12.95 -0.83 10.32
N THR A 101 -13.76 0.21 10.09
CA THR A 101 -14.98 0.07 9.27
C THR A 101 -14.62 -0.26 7.83
N VAL A 102 -15.27 -1.27 7.28
CA VAL A 102 -15.08 -1.69 5.88
C VAL A 102 -15.33 -0.52 4.94
N GLY A 103 -14.35 -0.25 4.08
CA GLY A 103 -14.43 0.72 3.01
C GLY A 103 -14.56 0.05 1.64
N TYR A 104 -14.33 0.83 0.58
CA TYR A 104 -14.42 0.36 -0.80
C TYR A 104 -13.07 0.12 -1.47
N LEU A 105 -11.98 0.65 -0.92
CA LEU A 105 -10.67 0.69 -1.57
C LEU A 105 -9.65 -0.27 -0.96
N CYS A 106 -9.72 -0.49 0.37
CA CYS A 106 -8.83 -1.44 1.03
C CYS A 106 -9.35 -2.86 0.82
N GLU A 107 -8.51 -3.74 0.29
CA GLU A 107 -8.88 -5.13 -0.03
C GLU A 107 -8.52 -6.11 1.07
N LEU A 108 -7.57 -5.74 1.92
CA LEU A 108 -7.12 -6.58 3.01
C LEU A 108 -7.70 -6.13 4.34
N GLU A 109 -7.79 -7.10 5.22
CA GLU A 109 -8.10 -6.91 6.64
C GLU A 109 -6.95 -7.48 7.48
N GLU A 110 -6.95 -7.17 8.78
CA GLU A 110 -5.96 -7.72 9.71
C GLU A 110 -5.92 -9.26 9.69
N SER A 111 -7.07 -9.90 9.44
CA SER A 111 -7.20 -11.36 9.43
C SER A 111 -6.47 -12.06 8.28
N ASN A 112 -6.26 -11.39 7.15
CA ASN A 112 -5.69 -11.99 5.94
C ASN A 112 -4.40 -11.33 5.45
N VAL A 113 -3.90 -10.32 6.16
CA VAL A 113 -2.75 -9.54 5.69
C VAL A 113 -1.45 -10.35 5.64
N PHE A 114 -1.25 -11.30 6.55
CA PHE A 114 -0.05 -12.15 6.57
C PHE A 114 -0.02 -13.12 5.39
N ASP A 115 -1.16 -13.72 5.05
CA ASP A 115 -1.29 -14.57 3.85
C ASP A 115 -1.05 -13.75 2.58
N ALA A 116 -1.54 -12.50 2.56
CA ALA A 116 -1.29 -11.59 1.46
C ALA A 116 0.20 -11.28 1.29
N VAL A 117 0.94 -11.06 2.37
CA VAL A 117 2.41 -10.87 2.32
C VAL A 117 3.10 -12.09 1.71
N ASP A 118 2.71 -13.30 2.12
CA ASP A 118 3.28 -14.54 1.56
C ASP A 118 3.05 -14.63 0.05
N ARG A 119 1.86 -14.29 -0.42
CA ARG A 119 1.51 -14.29 -1.84
C ARG A 119 2.25 -13.20 -2.61
N LEU A 120 2.37 -12.00 -2.07
CA LEU A 120 3.15 -10.91 -2.67
C LEU A 120 4.62 -11.30 -2.83
N MET A 121 5.20 -11.93 -1.81
CA MET A 121 6.59 -12.40 -1.84
C MET A 121 6.80 -13.60 -2.77
N ALA A 122 5.75 -14.35 -3.07
CA ALA A 122 5.77 -15.49 -4.01
C ALA A 122 5.45 -15.09 -5.46
N ASP A 123 5.24 -13.79 -5.75
CA ASP A 123 4.76 -13.29 -7.05
C ASP A 123 3.38 -13.89 -7.46
N ASP A 124 2.59 -14.27 -6.45
CA ASP A 124 1.22 -14.79 -6.62
C ASP A 124 0.20 -13.66 -6.44
N CYS A 125 0.30 -12.64 -7.26
CA CYS A 125 -0.59 -11.49 -7.24
C CYS A 125 -0.73 -10.88 -8.65
N MET A 126 -1.82 -10.15 -8.86
CA MET A 126 -2.00 -9.30 -10.03
C MET A 126 -1.97 -7.83 -9.63
N VAL A 127 -1.19 -7.04 -10.36
CA VAL A 127 -1.18 -5.58 -10.21
C VAL A 127 -2.12 -4.99 -11.24
N GLU A 128 -3.15 -4.28 -10.77
CA GLU A 128 -4.10 -3.58 -11.61
C GLU A 128 -3.74 -2.11 -11.73
N GLU A 129 -3.64 -1.58 -12.95
CA GLU A 129 -3.46 -0.16 -13.17
C GLU A 129 -4.79 0.58 -13.04
N ARG A 130 -4.80 1.65 -12.26
CA ARG A 130 -5.94 2.54 -12.10
C ARG A 130 -5.61 3.95 -12.51
N MET A 131 -6.56 4.59 -13.19
CA MET A 131 -6.46 5.99 -13.58
C MET A 131 -6.70 6.90 -12.38
N MET A 132 -5.85 7.91 -12.22
CA MET A 132 -6.02 8.99 -11.26
C MET A 132 -6.42 10.25 -11.98
N LEU A 133 -7.40 10.97 -11.43
CA LEU A 133 -7.87 12.24 -11.96
C LEU A 133 -7.46 13.39 -11.05
N THR A 134 -6.91 14.45 -11.63
CA THR A 134 -6.60 15.69 -10.94
C THR A 134 -7.50 16.78 -11.49
N GLY A 135 -8.24 17.48 -10.62
CA GLY A 135 -9.09 18.62 -11.00
C GLY A 135 -8.52 19.93 -10.51
N ALA A 136 -8.65 21.01 -11.31
CA ALA A 136 -8.30 22.35 -10.87
C ALA A 136 -9.35 22.86 -9.87
N GLY A 137 -8.92 23.11 -8.60
CA GLY A 137 -9.77 23.67 -7.55
C GLY A 137 -10.25 22.70 -6.48
N MET A 138 -10.34 21.40 -6.76
CA MET A 138 -10.53 20.33 -5.78
C MET A 138 -9.77 19.10 -6.24
N CYS A 139 -8.81 18.65 -5.43
CA CYS A 139 -8.08 17.45 -5.72
C CYS A 139 -8.89 16.25 -5.24
N PHE A 140 -9.62 15.61 -6.13
CA PHE A 140 -10.15 14.27 -5.91
C PHE A 140 -9.18 13.28 -6.56
N CYS A 141 -8.30 12.72 -5.78
CA CYS A 141 -7.47 11.61 -6.24
C CYS A 141 -8.23 10.32 -5.96
N TYR A 142 -8.73 9.69 -6.99
CA TYR A 142 -9.23 8.33 -6.92
C TYR A 142 -8.11 7.41 -7.41
N ALA A 143 -7.44 6.74 -6.50
CA ALA A 143 -6.49 5.71 -6.82
C ALA A 143 -7.00 4.40 -6.25
N SER A 144 -7.18 3.44 -7.09
CA SER A 144 -7.42 2.07 -6.70
C SER A 144 -6.43 1.20 -7.47
N ASN A 145 -5.32 0.87 -6.86
CA ASN A 145 -4.50 -0.23 -7.30
C ASN A 145 -5.04 -1.47 -6.61
N ARG A 146 -5.81 -2.29 -7.32
CA ARG A 146 -6.26 -3.55 -6.79
C ARG A 146 -5.16 -4.60 -6.95
N PHE A 147 -4.64 -5.07 -5.83
CA PHE A 147 -4.07 -6.40 -5.79
C PHE A 147 -5.22 -7.39 -5.77
N ASN A 148 -5.52 -7.96 -6.91
CA ASN A 148 -6.45 -9.08 -6.94
C ASN A 148 -5.69 -10.33 -6.51
N LEU A 149 -5.88 -10.73 -5.28
CA LEU A 149 -5.43 -12.03 -4.77
C LEU A 149 -6.38 -13.10 -5.33
N ALA A 150 -6.39 -13.24 -6.65
CA ALA A 150 -7.36 -14.08 -7.35
C ALA A 150 -7.18 -15.55 -7.03
N GLY A 151 -8.10 -16.03 -6.23
CA GLY A 151 -8.72 -17.31 -6.37
C GLY A 151 -10.20 -17.03 -6.44
N GLU A 152 -10.79 -17.17 -7.62
CA GLU A 152 -12.20 -17.14 -7.94
C GLU A 152 -13.00 -15.85 -7.71
N GLY A 153 -13.33 -15.23 -8.81
CA GLY A 153 -14.61 -14.63 -9.16
C GLY A 153 -15.25 -13.64 -8.20
N ALA A 154 -15.06 -12.36 -8.45
CA ALA A 154 -16.12 -11.39 -8.31
C ALA A 154 -15.89 -10.25 -9.28
N PHE A 155 -16.60 -10.32 -10.39
CA PHE A 155 -16.91 -9.15 -11.18
C PHE A 155 -18.00 -8.36 -10.46
N MET A 156 -17.78 -7.10 -10.19
CA MET A 156 -18.77 -6.03 -10.40
C MET A 156 -18.05 -4.70 -10.53
#